data_b14d83de3cd89f5394867abf93f2f0ee
#
_entry.id   b14d83de3cd89f5394867abf93f2f0ee
#
_cell.length_a   1.000
_cell.length_b   1.000
_cell.length_c   1.000
_cell.angle_alpha   90.00
_cell.angle_beta   90.00
_cell.angle_gamma   90.00
#
_symmetry.space_group_name_H-M   'P 1'
#
loop_
_entity.id
_entity.type
_entity.pdbx_description
1 polymer ?
#
loop_
_entity_poly.entity_id
_entity_poly.type
_entity_poly.pdbx_seq_one_letter_code
_entity_poly.pdbx_strand_id
1 'polypeptide(L)'
;MMTRTSVLVLTVVATLTALSAPARAAPEEDRACLSKAEQKAALSSGQTVTLAAAIRSARGSVRGRGSREVVKARLCREEKGLVYLLTLLTRDGKVTHTAVDATSGKVVDLR
;
A
#
# COMPACT_ATOMS: atom_id res chain seq x y z
N MET A 1 -64.39 -37.07 -30.09
CA MET A 1 -64.07 -36.44 -28.78
C MET A 1 -62.59 -36.16 -28.69
N MET A 2 -62.23 -34.94 -28.79
CA MET A 2 -60.82 -34.54 -28.69
C MET A 2 -60.52 -34.10 -27.27
N THR A 3 -59.72 -34.87 -26.57
CA THR A 3 -59.16 -34.48 -25.31
C THR A 3 -57.95 -33.58 -25.55
N ARG A 4 -58.11 -32.30 -25.26
CA ARG A 4 -56.98 -31.37 -25.29
C ARG A 4 -56.22 -31.48 -24.01
N THR A 5 -55.07 -32.11 -24.10
CA THR A 5 -54.11 -32.13 -23.01
C THR A 5 -53.34 -30.81 -23.09
N SER A 6 -53.68 -29.88 -22.22
CA SER A 6 -52.87 -28.66 -22.05
C SER A 6 -51.61 -29.01 -21.33
N VAL A 7 -50.51 -28.98 -22.04
CA VAL A 7 -49.19 -29.09 -21.42
C VAL A 7 -48.80 -27.70 -20.94
N LEU A 8 -48.89 -27.52 -19.63
CA LEU A 8 -48.36 -26.35 -18.96
C LEU A 8 -46.86 -26.47 -18.89
N VAL A 9 -46.17 -25.78 -19.76
CA VAL A 9 -44.70 -25.65 -19.66
C VAL A 9 -44.41 -24.60 -18.62
N LEU A 10 -44.06 -25.04 -17.43
CA LEU A 10 -43.50 -24.15 -16.40
C LEU A 10 -42.07 -23.85 -16.77
N THR A 11 -41.82 -22.69 -17.36
CA THR A 11 -40.46 -22.17 -17.50
C THR A 11 -40.02 -21.59 -16.15
N VAL A 12 -39.23 -22.35 -15.42
CA VAL A 12 -38.55 -21.85 -14.25
C VAL A 12 -37.37 -20.99 -14.74
N VAL A 13 -37.58 -19.69 -14.74
CA VAL A 13 -36.48 -18.74 -14.95
C VAL A 13 -35.70 -18.67 -13.66
N ALA A 14 -34.60 -19.41 -13.59
CA ALA A 14 -33.63 -19.27 -12.52
C ALA A 14 -32.89 -17.96 -12.72
N THR A 15 -33.30 -16.91 -12.02
CA THR A 15 -32.52 -15.69 -11.93
C THR A 15 -31.33 -15.97 -11.03
N LEU A 16 -30.17 -16.19 -11.64
CA LEU A 16 -28.90 -16.17 -10.94
C LEU A 16 -28.64 -14.70 -10.57
N THR A 17 -28.99 -14.35 -9.33
CA THR A 17 -28.49 -13.11 -8.74
C THR A 17 -27.04 -13.35 -8.41
N ALA A 18 -26.14 -12.88 -9.26
CA ALA A 18 -24.73 -12.82 -8.95
C ALA A 18 -24.58 -11.84 -7.78
N LEU A 19 -24.34 -12.36 -6.58
CA LEU A 19 -23.90 -11.57 -5.45
C LEU A 19 -22.47 -11.13 -5.76
N SER A 20 -22.34 -9.94 -6.36
CA SER A 20 -21.06 -9.26 -6.41
C SER A 20 -20.72 -8.84 -4.99
N ALA A 21 -19.87 -9.60 -4.32
CA ALA A 21 -19.30 -9.14 -3.08
C ALA A 21 -18.58 -7.81 -3.37
N PRO A 22 -18.82 -6.74 -2.61
CA PRO A 22 -18.05 -5.51 -2.79
C PRO A 22 -16.60 -5.86 -2.53
N ALA A 23 -15.78 -5.79 -3.58
CA ALA A 23 -14.35 -5.90 -3.43
C ALA A 23 -13.95 -4.79 -2.46
N ARG A 24 -13.44 -5.18 -1.29
CA ARG A 24 -12.83 -4.22 -0.37
C ARG A 24 -11.69 -3.56 -1.14
N ALA A 25 -11.90 -2.32 -1.54
CA ALA A 25 -10.81 -1.53 -2.05
C ALA A 25 -9.78 -1.42 -0.93
N ALA A 26 -8.61 -2.04 -1.13
CA ALA A 26 -7.47 -1.78 -0.26
C ALA A 26 -7.25 -0.26 -0.22
N PRO A 27 -6.92 0.34 0.96
CA PRO A 27 -6.55 1.74 1.01
C PRO A 27 -5.55 2.07 -0.09
N GLU A 28 -5.68 3.21 -0.72
CA GLU A 28 -4.80 3.61 -1.83
C GLU A 28 -3.32 3.47 -1.45
N GLU A 29 -2.97 3.75 -0.21
CA GLU A 29 -1.65 3.57 0.35
C GLU A 29 -1.14 2.12 0.22
N ASP A 30 -1.99 1.12 0.46
CA ASP A 30 -1.59 -0.29 0.37
C ASP A 30 -1.44 -0.76 -1.08
N ARG A 31 -2.12 -0.13 -2.03
CA ARG A 31 -1.99 -0.45 -3.46
C ARG A 31 -0.71 0.04 -4.07
N ALA A 32 -0.22 1.17 -3.61
CA ALA A 32 0.99 1.79 -4.11
C ALA A 32 2.25 1.18 -3.50
N CYS A 33 2.13 0.48 -2.39
CA CYS A 33 3.27 -0.06 -1.66
C CYS A 33 3.65 -1.46 -2.12
N LEU A 34 4.95 -1.75 -2.13
CA LEU A 34 5.49 -3.03 -2.53
C LEU A 34 5.22 -4.10 -1.47
N SER A 35 5.00 -5.34 -1.92
CA SER A 35 5.02 -6.51 -1.05
C SER A 35 6.45 -6.77 -0.54
N LYS A 36 6.60 -7.62 0.47
CA LYS A 36 7.93 -8.02 0.99
C LYS A 36 8.82 -8.61 -0.09
N ALA A 37 8.26 -9.45 -0.96
CA ALA A 37 8.99 -10.06 -2.06
C ALA A 37 9.44 -9.01 -3.08
N GLU A 38 8.58 -8.07 -3.43
CA GLU A 38 8.91 -6.97 -4.34
C GLU A 38 9.97 -6.03 -3.75
N GLN A 39 9.90 -5.73 -2.45
CA GLN A 39 10.92 -4.96 -1.74
C GLN A 39 12.27 -5.64 -1.80
N LYS A 40 12.30 -6.94 -1.52
CA LYS A 40 13.53 -7.74 -1.57
C LYS A 40 14.13 -7.73 -2.98
N ALA A 41 13.32 -7.87 -4.01
CA ALA A 41 13.77 -7.81 -5.39
C ALA A 41 14.32 -6.43 -5.76
N ALA A 42 13.67 -5.36 -5.34
CA ALA A 42 14.13 -3.99 -5.58
C ALA A 42 15.48 -3.71 -4.90
N LEU A 43 15.65 -4.16 -3.67
CA LEU A 43 16.92 -4.04 -2.94
C LEU A 43 18.04 -4.87 -3.59
N SER A 44 17.74 -6.09 -4.03
CA SER A 44 18.69 -6.99 -4.65
C SER A 44 19.16 -6.47 -6.02
N SER A 45 18.35 -5.70 -6.73
CA SER A 45 18.72 -5.11 -8.01
C SER A 45 19.73 -3.96 -7.88
N GLY A 46 19.97 -3.46 -6.67
CA GLY A 46 20.86 -2.33 -6.41
C GLY A 46 20.32 -0.98 -6.84
N GLN A 47 19.06 -0.90 -7.27
CA GLN A 47 18.43 0.33 -7.75
C GLN A 47 17.89 1.21 -6.60
N THR A 48 17.77 0.65 -5.42
CA THR A 48 17.27 1.37 -4.26
C THR A 48 18.31 1.41 -3.14
N VAL A 49 18.34 2.52 -2.42
CA VAL A 49 19.12 2.60 -1.19
C VAL A 49 18.54 1.65 -0.14
N THR A 50 19.36 1.24 0.81
CA THR A 50 18.88 0.38 1.89
C THR A 50 17.91 1.14 2.80
N LEU A 51 17.05 0.39 3.49
CA LEU A 51 16.16 0.98 4.49
C LEU A 51 16.95 1.70 5.60
N ALA A 52 18.09 1.15 6.00
CA ALA A 52 18.97 1.79 6.98
C ALA A 52 19.47 3.16 6.53
N ALA A 53 19.84 3.29 5.25
CA ALA A 53 20.24 4.57 4.67
C ALA A 53 19.09 5.57 4.63
N ALA A 54 17.89 5.13 4.25
CA ALA A 54 16.69 5.95 4.24
C ALA A 54 16.33 6.45 5.66
N ILE A 55 16.43 5.58 6.63
CA ILE A 55 16.18 5.92 8.04
C ILE A 55 17.17 6.98 8.53
N ARG A 56 18.45 6.84 8.20
CA ARG A 56 19.46 7.85 8.57
C ARG A 56 19.15 9.21 7.97
N SER A 57 18.78 9.25 6.70
CA SER A 57 18.37 10.49 6.03
C SER A 57 17.16 11.13 6.70
N ALA A 58 16.14 10.32 7.00
CA ALA A 58 14.93 10.78 7.66
C ALA A 58 15.22 11.33 9.06
N ARG A 59 16.02 10.63 9.87
CA ARG A 59 16.40 11.08 11.20
C ARG A 59 17.17 12.39 11.19
N GLY A 60 18.03 12.58 10.22
CA GLY A 60 18.77 13.82 10.03
C GLY A 60 17.91 15.01 9.66
N SER A 61 16.75 14.78 9.05
CA SER A 61 15.84 15.82 8.60
C SER A 61 14.81 16.23 9.64
N VAL A 62 14.50 15.37 10.59
CA VAL A 62 13.54 15.67 11.66
C VAL A 62 14.22 16.50 12.73
N ARG A 63 13.71 17.70 12.94
CA ARG A 63 14.14 18.58 14.01
C ARG A 63 13.52 18.15 15.33
N GLY A 64 14.31 18.13 16.39
CA GLY A 64 13.84 17.79 17.72
C GLY A 64 14.94 17.14 18.55
N ARG A 65 14.78 17.18 19.87
CA ARG A 65 15.66 16.52 20.82
C ARG A 65 15.20 15.10 21.11
N GLY A 66 16.13 14.19 21.21
CA GLY A 66 15.90 12.82 21.63
C GLY A 66 15.94 11.81 20.48
N SER A 67 15.83 10.55 20.85
CA SER A 67 15.80 9.45 19.90
C SER A 67 14.53 9.48 19.06
N ARG A 68 14.72 9.30 17.77
CA ARG A 68 13.62 9.21 16.80
C ARG A 68 13.48 7.76 16.43
N GLU A 69 12.38 7.16 16.83
CA GLU A 69 12.08 5.78 16.56
C GLU A 69 11.28 5.67 15.27
N VAL A 70 11.68 4.75 14.40
CA VAL A 70 10.88 4.41 13.22
C VAL A 70 9.83 3.39 13.64
N VAL A 71 8.57 3.80 13.63
CA VAL A 71 7.44 2.95 14.03
C VAL A 71 6.76 2.32 12.82
N LYS A 72 6.99 2.83 11.63
CA LYS A 72 6.45 2.29 10.38
C LYS A 72 7.38 2.64 9.22
N ALA A 73 7.59 1.68 8.33
CA ALA A 73 8.38 1.87 7.12
C ALA A 73 7.73 1.10 5.97
N ARG A 74 7.55 1.76 4.84
CA ARG A 74 7.03 1.14 3.60
C ARG A 74 7.80 1.64 2.40
N LEU A 75 8.02 0.76 1.44
CA LEU A 75 8.54 1.13 0.13
C LEU A 75 7.38 1.15 -0.86
N CYS A 76 7.10 2.30 -1.42
CA CYS A 76 5.92 2.53 -2.26
C CYS A 76 6.28 3.14 -3.60
N ARG A 77 5.42 2.95 -4.59
CA ARG A 77 5.57 3.55 -5.93
C ARG A 77 4.89 4.90 -5.96
N GLU A 78 5.60 5.89 -6.48
CA GLU A 78 5.06 7.20 -6.82
C GLU A 78 5.40 7.55 -8.28
N GLU A 79 4.89 8.66 -8.79
CA GLU A 79 5.08 9.08 -10.17
C GLU A 79 6.55 9.13 -10.59
N LYS A 80 7.41 9.58 -9.69
CA LYS A 80 8.85 9.74 -9.94
C LYS A 80 9.68 8.50 -9.63
N GLY A 81 9.07 7.43 -9.15
CA GLY A 81 9.76 6.19 -8.80
C GLY A 81 9.45 5.72 -7.38
N LEU A 82 10.32 4.90 -6.83
CA LEU A 82 10.13 4.34 -5.50
C LEU A 82 10.50 5.34 -4.40
N VAL A 83 9.70 5.37 -3.36
CA VAL A 83 9.95 6.16 -2.16
C VAL A 83 9.76 5.32 -0.91
N TYR A 84 10.57 5.57 0.10
CA TYR A 84 10.33 5.05 1.45
C TYR A 84 9.41 6.00 2.20
N LEU A 85 8.29 5.50 2.65
CA LEU A 85 7.40 6.22 3.56
C LEU A 85 7.68 5.78 4.98
N LEU A 86 8.21 6.70 5.77
CA LEU A 86 8.64 6.44 7.13
C LEU A 86 7.79 7.24 8.12
N THR A 87 7.40 6.59 9.20
CA THR A 87 6.76 7.25 10.33
C THR A 87 7.72 7.21 11.51
N LEU A 88 8.10 8.39 11.99
CA LEU A 88 9.01 8.55 13.11
C LEU A 88 8.26 9.06 14.32
N LEU A 89 8.62 8.50 15.48
CA LEU A 89 8.12 8.93 16.77
C LEU A 89 9.26 9.59 17.55
N THR A 90 9.07 10.82 17.94
CA THR A 90 10.00 11.54 18.80
C THR A 90 9.74 11.21 20.28
N ARG A 91 10.72 11.50 21.13
CA ARG A 91 10.65 11.20 22.56
C ARG A 91 9.49 11.92 23.26
N ASP A 92 9.09 13.08 22.76
CA ASP A 92 7.96 13.85 23.27
C ASP A 92 6.60 13.37 22.76
N GLY A 93 6.58 12.26 22.01
CA GLY A 93 5.36 11.67 21.48
C GLY A 93 4.86 12.27 20.16
N LYS A 94 5.65 13.14 19.54
CA LYS A 94 5.29 13.72 18.25
C LYS A 94 5.53 12.73 17.11
N VAL A 95 4.55 12.58 16.23
CA VAL A 95 4.62 11.74 15.04
C VAL A 95 4.97 12.59 13.82
N THR A 96 5.96 12.15 13.06
CA THR A 96 6.39 12.81 11.83
C THR A 96 6.39 11.80 10.69
N HIS A 97 5.78 12.17 9.57
CA HIS A 97 5.80 11.38 8.34
C HIS A 97 6.87 11.92 7.40
N THR A 98 7.73 11.05 6.92
CA THR A 98 8.85 11.43 6.06
C THR A 98 8.84 10.56 4.81
N ALA A 99 8.96 11.16 3.64
CA ALA A 99 9.18 10.46 2.40
C ALA A 99 10.63 10.63 1.95
N VAL A 100 11.29 9.52 1.65
CA VAL A 100 12.68 9.48 1.20
C VAL A 100 12.73 8.86 -0.19
N ASP A 101 13.34 9.55 -1.14
CA ASP A 101 13.57 8.99 -2.47
C ASP A 101 14.41 7.73 -2.34
N ALA A 102 13.89 6.60 -2.84
CA ALA A 102 14.55 5.32 -2.68
C ALA A 102 15.76 5.16 -3.61
N THR A 103 15.88 5.98 -4.65
CA THR A 103 17.01 5.95 -5.57
C THR A 103 18.18 6.77 -5.05
N SER A 104 17.93 7.98 -4.58
CA SER A 104 18.96 8.91 -4.12
C SER A 104 19.21 8.89 -2.61
N GLY A 105 18.23 8.45 -1.83
CA GLY A 105 18.27 8.53 -0.38
C GLY A 105 17.98 9.92 0.18
N LYS A 106 17.51 10.84 -0.64
CA LYS A 106 17.19 12.21 -0.21
C LYS A 106 15.76 12.29 0.33
N VAL A 107 15.58 13.07 1.38
CA VAL A 107 14.25 13.39 1.89
C VAL A 107 13.54 14.30 0.90
N VAL A 108 12.34 13.89 0.45
CA VAL A 108 11.53 14.62 -0.53
C VAL A 108 10.28 15.23 0.06
N ASP A 109 9.84 14.75 1.22
CA ASP A 109 8.70 15.30 1.94
C ASP A 109 8.85 15.06 3.44
N LEU A 110 8.35 15.99 4.24
CA LEU A 110 8.37 15.94 5.69
C LEU A 110 7.07 16.54 6.21
N ARG A 111 6.28 15.74 6.90
CA ARG A 111 4.98 16.18 7.46
C ARG A 111 4.86 15.91 8.93
#